data_df40d1e246c94c06b73ed5f9cf8a48a3
#
_entry.id   df40d1e246c94c06b73ed5f9cf8a48a3
#
_cell.length_a   1.000
_cell.length_b   1.000
_cell.length_c   1.000
_cell.angle_alpha   90.00
_cell.angle_beta   90.00
_cell.angle_gamma   90.00
#
_symmetry.space_group_name_H-M   'P 1'
#
loop_
_entity.id
_entity.type
_entity.pdbx_description
1 polymer ?
#
loop_
_entity_poly.entity_id
_entity_poly.type
_entity_poly.pdbx_seq_one_letter_code
_entity_poly.pdbx_strand_id
1 'polypeptide(L)'
;MITSRILVVDDDDSLRRVLQVQLEQDGYSVVSAASAQQAFSLLQLRAYDLVITDLRMPGLSGIGVLKQVKSQYPETVVIVLTAFGTVETAVEAMKAGAFDFLTKPVHPDELSLVVARALDHLRLIEEVRALRANLNQKYGFENILGHSDALLHVLDVAARAARTNSTVLIRGETGTGKELLARAIHFNSSRKDGPLITINCGAIPRELLESELFGHKKGAFTGAVTDKKGKVEMADGGTLFLDEIGEMPPDLQAKLLRLIQEGEIEKIGSEVGLHVDVRIIAATHRDLQVMIEDGTFREDLYYRLAVIPLVLPPLRERVEDIADLVQFFFAKSQQKNGRPNLVMPPALLPYFVRYRWPGNVRELENAVERVVVLTRGDEVTLHDLPEFLRAERAGADALEIGLPPQGISLEAVEKELILKALEKCDWNQTHAARYLDISRKTLIYRMERHGIRRPQESRSPTGEDPSE
;
A
#
# COMPACT_ATOMS: atom_id res chain seq x y z
N MET A 1 16.47 23.87 18.51
CA MET A 1 15.31 24.41 17.80
C MET A 1 15.85 25.25 16.66
N ILE A 2 15.40 25.04 15.43
CA ILE A 2 15.80 25.87 14.28
C ILE A 2 15.03 27.17 14.43
N THR A 3 15.73 28.28 14.64
CA THR A 3 15.13 29.60 14.78
C THR A 3 14.73 30.10 13.40
N SER A 4 13.44 30.40 13.16
CA SER A 4 12.95 30.93 11.88
C SER A 4 13.62 32.26 11.54
N ARG A 5 13.93 32.44 10.25
CA ARG A 5 14.67 33.60 9.73
C ARG A 5 13.71 34.55 9.06
N ILE A 6 13.72 35.80 9.53
CA ILE A 6 12.84 36.84 9.03
C ILE A 6 13.68 37.95 8.38
N LEU A 7 13.28 38.40 7.20
CA LEU A 7 13.85 39.57 6.54
C LEU A 7 12.85 40.74 6.63
N VAL A 8 13.25 41.81 7.25
CA VAL A 8 12.47 43.07 7.34
C VAL A 8 12.98 44.07 6.33
N VAL A 9 12.11 44.60 5.47
CA VAL A 9 12.45 45.52 4.37
C VAL A 9 11.60 46.75 4.52
N ASP A 10 12.23 47.85 4.90
CA ASP A 10 11.57 49.18 5.08
C ASP A 10 12.63 50.25 4.92
N ASP A 11 12.33 51.40 4.34
CA ASP A 11 13.25 52.53 4.19
C ASP A 11 13.37 53.38 5.46
N ASP A 12 12.42 53.27 6.40
CA ASP A 12 12.45 53.93 7.71
C ASP A 12 13.35 53.13 8.69
N ASP A 13 14.54 53.70 9.02
CA ASP A 13 15.49 53.10 9.95
C ASP A 13 14.91 52.88 11.36
N SER A 14 14.07 53.80 11.84
CA SER A 14 13.47 53.73 13.17
C SER A 14 12.48 52.59 13.26
N LEU A 15 11.60 52.46 12.26
CA LEU A 15 10.63 51.38 12.20
C LEU A 15 11.32 50.00 12.02
N ARG A 16 12.32 49.93 11.12
CA ARG A 16 13.10 48.68 10.93
C ARG A 16 13.69 48.19 12.25
N ARG A 17 14.27 49.12 13.02
CA ARG A 17 14.89 48.78 14.30
C ARG A 17 13.89 48.33 15.34
N VAL A 18 12.71 48.96 15.40
CA VAL A 18 11.62 48.56 16.31
C VAL A 18 11.12 47.17 15.97
N LEU A 19 10.81 46.88 14.67
CA LEU A 19 10.35 45.60 14.22
C LEU A 19 11.40 44.51 14.48
N GLN A 20 12.67 44.79 14.23
CA GLN A 20 13.76 43.84 14.46
C GLN A 20 13.87 43.50 15.95
N VAL A 21 13.88 44.48 16.85
CA VAL A 21 13.95 44.23 18.30
C VAL A 21 12.77 43.41 18.80
N GLN A 22 11.56 43.75 18.35
CA GLN A 22 10.35 43.01 18.73
C GLN A 22 10.42 41.54 18.31
N LEU A 23 10.74 41.29 17.05
CA LEU A 23 10.80 39.94 16.52
C LEU A 23 11.97 39.10 17.10
N GLU A 24 13.10 39.73 17.44
CA GLU A 24 14.19 39.11 18.16
C GLU A 24 13.81 38.74 19.61
N GLN A 25 12.98 39.59 20.29
CA GLN A 25 12.39 39.26 21.59
C GLN A 25 11.42 38.06 21.52
N ASP A 26 10.70 37.96 20.41
CA ASP A 26 9.82 36.80 20.14
C ASP A 26 10.62 35.53 19.79
N GLY A 27 11.96 35.58 19.70
CA GLY A 27 12.86 34.46 19.50
C GLY A 27 13.19 34.14 18.06
N TYR A 28 12.94 35.06 17.12
CA TYR A 28 13.26 34.90 15.70
C TYR A 28 14.67 35.42 15.35
N SER A 29 15.25 34.91 14.27
CA SER A 29 16.49 35.43 13.69
C SER A 29 16.15 36.47 12.64
N VAL A 30 16.43 37.75 12.91
CA VAL A 30 16.00 38.86 12.06
C VAL A 30 17.18 39.51 11.35
N VAL A 31 16.99 39.75 10.06
CA VAL A 31 17.89 40.56 9.23
C VAL A 31 17.07 41.71 8.63
N SER A 32 17.66 42.90 8.52
CA SER A 32 16.96 44.04 7.98
C SER A 32 17.64 44.58 6.71
N ALA A 33 16.82 45.12 5.79
CA ALA A 33 17.23 45.77 4.54
C ALA A 33 16.56 47.14 4.41
N ALA A 34 17.34 48.14 4.02
CA ALA A 34 16.85 49.49 3.83
C ALA A 34 16.23 49.77 2.43
N SER A 35 16.30 48.77 1.55
CA SER A 35 15.76 48.85 0.17
C SER A 35 15.49 47.50 -0.42
N ALA A 36 14.66 47.46 -1.45
CA ALA A 36 14.40 46.26 -2.24
C ALA A 36 15.67 45.64 -2.82
N GLN A 37 16.62 46.46 -3.30
CA GLN A 37 17.87 45.97 -3.86
C GLN A 37 18.74 45.25 -2.83
N GLN A 38 18.84 45.79 -1.62
CA GLN A 38 19.53 45.15 -0.50
C GLN A 38 18.82 43.82 -0.09
N ALA A 39 17.49 43.85 -0.06
CA ALA A 39 16.69 42.67 0.25
C ALA A 39 16.97 41.51 -0.76
N PHE A 40 17.03 41.79 -2.05
CA PHE A 40 17.32 40.76 -3.05
C PHE A 40 18.76 40.22 -2.94
N SER A 41 19.73 41.10 -2.64
CA SER A 41 21.09 40.65 -2.39
C SER A 41 21.18 39.69 -1.19
N LEU A 42 20.40 39.95 -0.13
CA LEU A 42 20.32 39.07 1.04
C LEU A 42 19.59 37.74 0.72
N LEU A 43 18.51 37.79 -0.06
CA LEU A 43 17.75 36.63 -0.48
C LEU A 43 18.59 35.68 -1.38
N GLN A 44 19.50 36.22 -2.17
CA GLN A 44 20.45 35.41 -2.97
C GLN A 44 21.50 34.73 -2.11
N LEU A 45 21.88 35.30 -0.98
CA LEU A 45 22.91 34.75 -0.07
C LEU A 45 22.35 33.69 0.87
N ARG A 46 21.07 33.80 1.29
CA ARG A 46 20.46 32.93 2.29
C ARG A 46 18.94 32.82 2.07
N ALA A 47 18.39 31.66 2.44
CA ALA A 47 16.94 31.47 2.50
C ALA A 47 16.33 32.15 3.74
N TYR A 48 15.17 32.74 3.58
CA TYR A 48 14.35 33.32 4.63
C TYR A 48 12.95 32.66 4.62
N ASP A 49 12.43 32.41 5.81
CA ASP A 49 11.11 31.81 6.01
C ASP A 49 10.00 32.85 5.80
N LEU A 50 10.25 34.11 6.23
CA LEU A 50 9.32 35.20 6.16
C LEU A 50 10.02 36.47 5.69
N VAL A 51 9.36 37.22 4.80
CA VAL A 51 9.72 38.58 4.43
C VAL A 51 8.62 39.54 4.89
N ILE A 52 8.97 40.57 5.63
CA ILE A 52 8.08 41.68 5.99
C ILE A 52 8.55 42.88 5.18
N THR A 53 7.73 43.41 4.29
CA THR A 53 8.14 44.52 3.40
C THR A 53 7.19 45.70 3.47
N ASP A 54 7.73 46.95 3.52
CA ASP A 54 6.90 48.12 3.32
C ASP A 54 6.35 48.16 1.88
N LEU A 55 5.12 48.63 1.76
CA LEU A 55 4.46 48.83 0.49
C LEU A 55 5.09 49.96 -0.34
N ARG A 56 5.52 51.05 0.34
CA ARG A 56 6.02 52.26 -0.30
C ARG A 56 7.47 52.54 0.07
N MET A 57 8.35 52.15 -0.82
CA MET A 57 9.80 52.39 -0.71
C MET A 57 10.30 53.12 -1.94
N PRO A 58 11.36 53.93 -1.84
CA PRO A 58 12.02 54.56 -2.99
C PRO A 58 12.51 53.49 -3.98
N GLY A 59 12.20 53.68 -5.25
CA GLY A 59 12.59 52.75 -6.34
C GLY A 59 11.55 51.65 -6.57
N LEU A 60 11.82 50.42 -6.13
CA LEU A 60 10.89 49.29 -6.31
C LEU A 60 9.90 49.24 -5.13
N SER A 61 8.59 49.25 -5.45
CA SER A 61 7.53 49.14 -4.44
C SER A 61 7.52 47.78 -3.74
N GLY A 62 6.96 47.70 -2.52
CA GLY A 62 6.79 46.44 -1.80
C GLY A 62 5.99 45.39 -2.57
N ILE A 63 5.03 45.80 -3.41
CA ILE A 63 4.35 44.86 -4.33
C ILE A 63 5.33 44.29 -5.36
N GLY A 64 6.29 45.11 -5.84
CA GLY A 64 7.37 44.62 -6.72
C GLY A 64 8.27 43.61 -5.99
N VAL A 65 8.63 43.89 -4.73
CA VAL A 65 9.37 42.92 -3.87
C VAL A 65 8.57 41.62 -3.71
N LEU A 66 7.28 41.73 -3.33
CA LEU A 66 6.39 40.58 -3.16
C LEU A 66 6.34 39.70 -4.44
N LYS A 67 6.06 40.29 -5.62
CA LYS A 67 5.99 39.57 -6.90
C LYS A 67 7.30 38.88 -7.23
N GLN A 68 8.42 39.54 -7.01
CA GLN A 68 9.74 38.95 -7.30
C GLN A 68 10.11 37.86 -6.29
N VAL A 69 9.82 38.03 -5.01
CA VAL A 69 10.00 37.00 -3.96
C VAL A 69 9.15 35.77 -4.32
N LYS A 70 7.87 35.96 -4.63
CA LYS A 70 6.98 34.81 -5.00
C LYS A 70 7.39 34.10 -6.29
N SER A 71 7.99 34.80 -7.23
CA SER A 71 8.51 34.22 -8.47
C SER A 71 9.78 33.40 -8.27
N GLN A 72 10.74 33.91 -7.46
CA GLN A 72 12.05 33.29 -7.27
C GLN A 72 12.12 32.37 -6.03
N TYR A 73 11.34 32.69 -5.00
CA TYR A 73 11.28 31.99 -3.72
C TYR A 73 9.81 31.72 -3.32
N PRO A 74 9.09 30.86 -4.06
CA PRO A 74 7.64 30.69 -3.88
C PRO A 74 7.23 30.23 -2.49
N GLU A 75 8.16 29.63 -1.75
CA GLU A 75 7.94 29.12 -0.39
C GLU A 75 8.04 30.20 0.67
N THR A 76 8.80 31.28 0.42
CA THR A 76 8.95 32.35 1.37
C THR A 76 7.60 33.05 1.57
N VAL A 77 7.17 33.15 2.82
CA VAL A 77 5.94 33.86 3.18
C VAL A 77 6.22 35.37 3.17
N VAL A 78 5.26 36.17 2.68
CA VAL A 78 5.44 37.62 2.62
C VAL A 78 4.28 38.32 3.32
N ILE A 79 4.60 39.22 4.28
CA ILE A 79 3.69 40.16 4.93
C ILE A 79 4.02 41.54 4.43
N VAL A 80 2.98 42.36 4.12
CA VAL A 80 3.14 43.69 3.60
C VAL A 80 2.75 44.72 4.65
N LEU A 81 3.61 45.74 4.87
CA LEU A 81 3.28 46.90 5.74
C LEU A 81 2.72 48.01 4.88
N THR A 82 1.67 48.69 5.35
CA THR A 82 1.01 49.80 4.62
C THR A 82 0.72 50.98 5.53
N ALA A 83 1.06 52.19 5.07
CA ALA A 83 0.77 53.44 5.79
C ALA A 83 -0.68 53.92 5.61
N PHE A 84 -1.39 53.45 4.56
CA PHE A 84 -2.77 53.81 4.27
C PHE A 84 -3.55 52.53 3.99
N GLY A 85 -4.34 52.10 4.95
CA GLY A 85 -5.23 50.93 4.84
C GLY A 85 -6.43 51.19 3.92
N THR A 86 -6.22 51.65 2.66
CA THR A 86 -7.30 51.58 1.69
C THR A 86 -7.54 50.10 1.34
N VAL A 87 -8.80 49.70 1.30
CA VAL A 87 -9.22 48.33 0.95
C VAL A 87 -8.57 47.90 -0.39
N GLU A 88 -8.36 48.85 -1.30
CA GLU A 88 -7.79 48.63 -2.63
C GLU A 88 -6.34 48.14 -2.58
N THR A 89 -5.47 48.74 -1.76
CA THR A 89 -4.05 48.36 -1.64
C THR A 89 -3.85 47.05 -0.92
N ALA A 90 -4.68 46.77 0.09
CA ALA A 90 -4.71 45.48 0.77
C ALA A 90 -5.14 44.36 -0.19
N VAL A 91 -6.20 44.58 -0.98
CA VAL A 91 -6.68 43.63 -1.98
C VAL A 91 -5.62 43.38 -3.07
N GLU A 92 -4.88 44.42 -3.50
CA GLU A 92 -3.81 44.25 -4.48
C GLU A 92 -2.66 43.39 -3.92
N ALA A 93 -2.22 43.62 -2.68
CA ALA A 93 -1.19 42.80 -2.03
C ALA A 93 -1.63 41.33 -1.88
N MET A 94 -2.86 41.07 -1.46
CA MET A 94 -3.41 39.73 -1.35
C MET A 94 -3.51 39.03 -2.70
N LYS A 95 -3.97 39.72 -3.76
CA LYS A 95 -3.99 39.17 -5.12
C LYS A 95 -2.59 38.90 -5.67
N ALA A 96 -1.58 39.64 -5.24
CA ALA A 96 -0.19 39.42 -5.61
C ALA A 96 0.48 38.26 -4.83
N GLY A 97 -0.23 37.65 -3.86
CA GLY A 97 0.24 36.47 -3.10
C GLY A 97 0.83 36.79 -1.73
N ALA A 98 0.54 37.97 -1.15
CA ALA A 98 0.86 38.23 0.25
C ALA A 98 0.08 37.26 1.16
N PHE A 99 0.69 36.84 2.24
CA PHE A 99 0.04 36.04 3.28
C PHE A 99 -0.94 36.90 4.10
N ASP A 100 -0.48 38.11 4.47
CA ASP A 100 -1.29 39.07 5.21
C ASP A 100 -0.70 40.47 5.00
N PHE A 101 -1.38 41.48 5.54
CA PHE A 101 -0.89 42.87 5.60
C PHE A 101 -1.07 43.46 6.99
N LEU A 102 -0.23 44.43 7.36
CA LEU A 102 -0.30 45.17 8.61
C LEU A 102 -0.33 46.67 8.34
N THR A 103 -1.15 47.40 9.07
CA THR A 103 -1.25 48.86 8.94
C THR A 103 -0.24 49.58 9.86
N LYS A 104 0.42 50.63 9.35
CA LYS A 104 1.26 51.51 10.16
C LYS A 104 0.38 52.54 10.87
N PRO A 105 0.60 52.78 12.18
CA PRO A 105 1.67 52.25 13.03
C PRO A 105 1.43 50.78 13.41
N VAL A 106 2.49 49.95 13.30
CA VAL A 106 2.43 48.53 13.59
C VAL A 106 2.35 48.29 15.10
N HIS A 107 1.28 47.65 15.56
CA HIS A 107 1.15 47.26 16.96
C HIS A 107 1.93 45.99 17.25
N PRO A 108 2.74 45.93 18.35
CA PRO A 108 3.57 44.76 18.65
C PRO A 108 2.79 43.45 18.74
N ASP A 109 1.64 43.46 19.43
CA ASP A 109 0.82 42.25 19.60
C ASP A 109 0.24 41.74 18.27
N GLU A 110 -0.15 42.66 17.38
CA GLU A 110 -0.66 42.32 16.04
C GLU A 110 0.46 41.74 15.16
N LEU A 111 1.65 42.35 15.19
CA LEU A 111 2.83 41.83 14.48
C LEU A 111 3.16 40.40 14.91
N SER A 112 3.30 40.17 16.23
CA SER A 112 3.63 38.87 16.79
C SER A 112 2.59 37.80 16.41
N LEU A 113 1.29 38.16 16.44
CA LEU A 113 0.20 37.26 16.06
C LEU A 113 0.26 36.87 14.57
N VAL A 114 0.42 37.87 13.67
CA VAL A 114 0.43 37.61 12.21
C VAL A 114 1.68 36.85 11.81
N VAL A 115 2.83 37.19 12.40
CA VAL A 115 4.11 36.46 12.16
C VAL A 115 4.00 35.01 12.62
N ALA A 116 3.46 34.76 13.81
CA ALA A 116 3.25 33.39 14.31
C ALA A 116 2.36 32.57 13.36
N ARG A 117 1.22 33.14 12.91
CA ARG A 117 0.33 32.48 11.94
C ARG A 117 1.02 32.18 10.60
N ALA A 118 1.84 33.11 10.11
CA ALA A 118 2.58 32.96 8.86
C ALA A 118 3.60 31.82 8.95
N LEU A 119 4.35 31.76 10.04
CA LEU A 119 5.35 30.71 10.26
C LEU A 119 4.73 29.33 10.57
N ASP A 120 3.61 29.31 11.31
CA ASP A 120 2.85 28.06 11.51
C ASP A 120 2.32 27.51 10.17
N HIS A 121 1.83 28.38 9.30
CA HIS A 121 1.39 27.99 7.95
C HIS A 121 2.54 27.39 7.14
N LEU A 122 3.72 28.01 7.15
CA LEU A 122 4.92 27.50 6.48
C LEU A 122 5.32 26.12 7.04
N ARG A 123 5.35 25.99 8.36
CA ARG A 123 5.69 24.72 9.03
C ARG A 123 4.74 23.60 8.63
N LEU A 124 3.44 23.85 8.55
CA LEU A 124 2.46 22.86 8.11
C LEU A 124 2.70 22.41 6.66
N ILE A 125 3.05 23.35 5.76
CA ILE A 125 3.40 23.04 4.37
C ILE A 125 4.65 22.15 4.30
N GLU A 126 5.69 22.48 5.07
CA GLU A 126 6.93 21.68 5.12
C GLU A 126 6.69 20.28 5.69
N GLU A 127 5.88 20.17 6.75
CA GLU A 127 5.51 18.87 7.34
C GLU A 127 4.74 18.02 6.34
N VAL A 128 3.76 18.58 5.64
CA VAL A 128 3.03 17.87 4.58
C VAL A 128 3.97 17.40 3.47
N ARG A 129 4.95 18.24 3.06
CA ARG A 129 5.95 17.82 2.06
C ARG A 129 6.85 16.71 2.55
N ALA A 130 7.36 16.82 3.76
CA ALA A 130 8.23 15.78 4.34
C ALA A 130 7.47 14.45 4.45
N LEU A 131 6.21 14.47 4.90
CA LEU A 131 5.35 13.29 4.96
C LEU A 131 5.11 12.69 3.56
N ARG A 132 4.86 13.53 2.55
CA ARG A 132 4.68 13.07 1.16
C ARG A 132 5.97 12.51 0.57
N ALA A 133 7.12 13.14 0.81
CA ALA A 133 8.41 12.63 0.37
C ALA A 133 8.72 11.24 0.98
N ASN A 134 8.43 11.06 2.26
CA ASN A 134 8.54 9.77 2.94
C ASN A 134 7.60 8.72 2.34
N LEU A 135 6.37 9.09 1.99
CA LEU A 135 5.43 8.19 1.32
C LEU A 135 5.90 7.82 -0.09
N ASN A 136 6.37 8.78 -0.88
CA ASN A 136 6.93 8.53 -2.21
C ASN A 136 8.13 7.57 -2.14
N GLN A 137 9.05 7.80 -1.19
CA GLN A 137 10.18 6.92 -0.96
C GLN A 137 9.73 5.52 -0.51
N LYS A 138 8.71 5.43 0.37
CA LYS A 138 8.21 4.16 0.89
C LYS A 138 7.49 3.30 -0.16
N TYR A 139 6.81 3.92 -1.12
CA TYR A 139 5.96 3.24 -2.11
C TYR A 139 6.53 3.32 -3.55
N GLY A 140 7.85 3.49 -3.71
CA GLY A 140 8.52 3.26 -4.98
C GLY A 140 8.39 1.80 -5.43
N PHE A 141 8.40 1.54 -6.75
CA PHE A 141 8.38 0.16 -7.26
C PHE A 141 9.59 -0.65 -6.81
N GLU A 142 10.72 0.01 -6.55
CA GLU A 142 11.95 -0.58 -5.99
C GLU A 142 11.78 -1.16 -4.58
N ASN A 143 10.71 -0.77 -3.87
CA ASN A 143 10.42 -1.28 -2.53
C ASN A 143 9.44 -2.47 -2.52
N ILE A 144 8.97 -2.87 -3.69
CA ILE A 144 8.23 -4.13 -3.85
C ILE A 144 9.26 -5.23 -4.00
N LEU A 145 9.42 -6.02 -2.93
CA LEU A 145 10.42 -7.08 -2.86
C LEU A 145 10.06 -8.26 -3.75
N GLY A 146 11.06 -8.70 -4.51
CA GLY A 146 11.03 -9.84 -5.40
C GLY A 146 11.81 -9.58 -6.68
N HIS A 147 12.37 -10.65 -7.22
CA HIS A 147 13.19 -10.65 -8.43
C HIS A 147 12.73 -11.70 -9.44
N SER A 148 11.62 -12.39 -9.16
CA SER A 148 11.03 -13.35 -10.08
C SER A 148 10.58 -12.69 -11.39
N ASP A 149 10.81 -13.33 -12.52
CA ASP A 149 10.44 -12.81 -13.84
C ASP A 149 8.95 -12.48 -13.92
N ALA A 150 8.09 -13.31 -13.31
CA ALA A 150 6.66 -13.10 -13.26
C ALA A 150 6.28 -11.80 -12.55
N LEU A 151 6.91 -11.49 -11.41
CA LEU A 151 6.68 -10.23 -10.69
C LEU A 151 7.26 -9.05 -11.45
N LEU A 152 8.50 -9.15 -11.95
CA LEU A 152 9.17 -8.08 -12.68
C LEU A 152 8.38 -7.65 -13.92
N HIS A 153 7.78 -8.60 -14.65
CA HIS A 153 6.90 -8.29 -15.77
C HIS A 153 5.69 -7.45 -15.33
N VAL A 154 5.03 -7.80 -14.22
CA VAL A 154 3.90 -7.02 -13.68
C VAL A 154 4.34 -5.62 -13.28
N LEU A 155 5.50 -5.49 -12.63
CA LEU A 155 6.03 -4.19 -12.19
C LEU A 155 6.39 -3.29 -13.38
N ASP A 156 6.94 -3.84 -14.48
CA ASP A 156 7.22 -3.07 -15.71
C ASP A 156 5.92 -2.53 -16.33
N VAL A 157 4.90 -3.36 -16.46
CA VAL A 157 3.58 -2.90 -16.96
C VAL A 157 2.97 -1.86 -16.03
N ALA A 158 3.05 -2.07 -14.70
CA ALA A 158 2.54 -1.13 -13.71
C ALA A 158 3.28 0.22 -13.76
N ALA A 159 4.60 0.23 -13.95
CA ALA A 159 5.39 1.45 -14.07
C ALA A 159 5.00 2.27 -15.33
N ARG A 160 4.73 1.60 -16.45
CA ARG A 160 4.19 2.25 -17.66
C ARG A 160 2.77 2.77 -17.44
N ALA A 161 1.91 1.97 -16.80
CA ALA A 161 0.55 2.36 -16.43
C ALA A 161 0.52 3.58 -15.49
N ALA A 162 1.47 3.68 -14.56
CA ALA A 162 1.56 4.81 -13.63
C ALA A 162 1.64 6.16 -14.34
N ARG A 163 2.29 6.23 -15.49
CA ARG A 163 2.47 7.46 -16.28
C ARG A 163 1.21 7.91 -17.03
N THR A 164 0.15 7.12 -17.02
CA THR A 164 -1.12 7.42 -17.69
C THR A 164 -2.24 7.65 -16.68
N ASN A 165 -3.36 8.22 -17.12
CA ASN A 165 -4.58 8.33 -16.31
C ASN A 165 -5.54 7.14 -16.53
N SER A 166 -5.13 6.13 -17.30
CA SER A 166 -5.96 4.96 -17.57
C SER A 166 -6.31 4.19 -16.30
N THR A 167 -7.48 3.57 -16.31
CA THR A 167 -7.96 2.68 -15.25
C THR A 167 -7.08 1.43 -15.20
N VAL A 168 -6.75 0.97 -14.00
CA VAL A 168 -5.94 -0.23 -13.76
C VAL A 168 -6.76 -1.23 -12.96
N LEU A 169 -6.86 -2.47 -13.44
CA LEU A 169 -7.48 -3.57 -12.72
C LEU A 169 -6.42 -4.56 -12.25
N ILE A 170 -6.23 -4.65 -10.94
CA ILE A 170 -5.26 -5.55 -10.31
C ILE A 170 -5.97 -6.83 -9.88
N ARG A 171 -5.64 -7.97 -10.50
CA ARG A 171 -6.13 -9.29 -10.11
C ARG A 171 -5.05 -10.04 -9.35
N GLY A 172 -5.44 -10.90 -8.42
CA GLY A 172 -4.52 -11.76 -7.69
C GLY A 172 -5.15 -12.27 -6.40
N GLU A 173 -4.66 -13.39 -5.91
CA GLU A 173 -5.14 -14.00 -4.68
C GLU A 173 -5.02 -13.05 -3.46
N THR A 174 -5.76 -13.37 -2.40
CA THR A 174 -5.63 -12.61 -1.15
C THR A 174 -4.21 -12.70 -0.60
N GLY A 175 -3.67 -11.55 -0.17
CA GLY A 175 -2.32 -11.49 0.40
C GLY A 175 -1.16 -11.41 -0.59
N THR A 176 -1.40 -11.30 -1.91
CA THR A 176 -0.35 -11.16 -2.95
C THR A 176 0.32 -9.79 -2.99
N GLY A 177 -0.28 -8.75 -2.39
CA GLY A 177 0.24 -7.38 -2.37
C GLY A 177 -0.48 -6.40 -3.29
N LYS A 178 -1.75 -6.65 -3.67
CA LYS A 178 -2.56 -5.79 -4.56
C LYS A 178 -2.60 -4.33 -4.09
N GLU A 179 -2.78 -4.10 -2.80
CA GLU A 179 -2.79 -2.73 -2.22
C GLU A 179 -1.42 -2.05 -2.35
N LEU A 180 -0.33 -2.79 -2.10
CA LEU A 180 1.03 -2.25 -2.24
C LEU A 180 1.31 -1.81 -3.68
N LEU A 181 0.90 -2.63 -4.67
CA LEU A 181 1.02 -2.30 -6.09
C LEU A 181 0.16 -1.08 -6.46
N ALA A 182 -1.08 -0.97 -5.97
CA ALA A 182 -1.95 0.19 -6.22
C ALA A 182 -1.32 1.48 -5.67
N ARG A 183 -0.74 1.43 -4.46
CA ARG A 183 0.00 2.55 -3.87
C ARG A 183 1.23 2.91 -4.71
N ALA A 184 2.02 1.92 -5.15
CA ALA A 184 3.17 2.16 -6.01
C ALA A 184 2.76 2.83 -7.33
N ILE A 185 1.66 2.42 -7.96
CA ILE A 185 1.13 3.06 -9.17
C ILE A 185 0.75 4.52 -8.91
N HIS A 186 0.08 4.83 -7.80
CA HIS A 186 -0.30 6.20 -7.46
C HIS A 186 0.94 7.09 -7.21
N PHE A 187 1.85 6.67 -6.32
CA PHE A 187 3.01 7.47 -5.92
C PHE A 187 4.06 7.64 -7.04
N ASN A 188 3.99 6.85 -8.12
CA ASN A 188 4.81 7.01 -9.32
C ASN A 188 4.03 7.62 -10.50
N SER A 189 2.85 8.19 -10.25
CA SER A 189 2.01 8.82 -11.28
C SER A 189 2.14 10.34 -11.31
N SER A 190 1.52 10.97 -12.34
CA SER A 190 1.35 12.42 -12.41
C SER A 190 0.46 12.99 -11.28
N ARG A 191 -0.32 12.12 -10.59
CA ARG A 191 -1.22 12.48 -9.48
C ARG A 191 -0.63 12.16 -8.10
N LYS A 192 0.68 11.91 -7.99
CA LYS A 192 1.36 11.53 -6.76
C LYS A 192 1.20 12.54 -5.60
N ASP A 193 0.99 13.80 -5.95
CA ASP A 193 0.79 14.90 -4.99
C ASP A 193 -0.69 15.09 -4.62
N GLY A 194 -1.60 14.43 -5.34
CA GLY A 194 -3.03 14.40 -5.05
C GLY A 194 -3.40 13.38 -3.97
N PRO A 195 -4.67 13.35 -3.54
CA PRO A 195 -5.13 12.37 -2.56
C PRO A 195 -5.15 10.95 -3.14
N LEU A 196 -4.73 9.97 -2.33
CA LEU A 196 -5.00 8.55 -2.56
C LEU A 196 -6.06 8.09 -1.57
N ILE A 197 -7.28 7.92 -2.03
CA ILE A 197 -8.40 7.46 -1.21
C ILE A 197 -8.63 5.97 -1.46
N THR A 198 -8.57 5.19 -0.39
CA THR A 198 -8.77 3.73 -0.44
C THR A 198 -10.11 3.38 0.16
N ILE A 199 -10.85 2.48 -0.50
CA ILE A 199 -12.06 1.88 0.03
C ILE A 199 -12.04 0.37 -0.26
N ASN A 200 -12.35 -0.43 0.75
CA ASN A 200 -12.52 -1.88 0.61
C ASN A 200 -14.01 -2.18 0.55
N CYS A 201 -14.48 -2.63 -0.64
CA CYS A 201 -15.91 -2.87 -0.89
C CYS A 201 -16.45 -4.08 -0.09
N GLY A 202 -15.59 -5.02 0.29
CA GLY A 202 -15.99 -6.18 1.09
C GLY A 202 -16.01 -5.94 2.61
N ALA A 203 -15.33 -4.90 3.09
CA ALA A 203 -15.23 -4.60 4.53
C ALA A 203 -16.38 -3.71 5.04
N ILE A 204 -17.13 -3.06 4.15
CA ILE A 204 -18.19 -2.13 4.49
C ILE A 204 -19.56 -2.82 4.26
N PRO A 205 -20.49 -2.76 5.23
CA PRO A 205 -21.86 -3.24 5.01
C PRO A 205 -22.49 -2.61 3.76
N ARG A 206 -23.23 -3.41 3.00
CA ARG A 206 -23.83 -2.99 1.70
C ARG A 206 -24.65 -1.70 1.82
N GLU A 207 -25.41 -1.56 2.89
CA GLU A 207 -26.30 -0.42 3.14
C GLU A 207 -25.52 0.89 3.37
N LEU A 208 -24.24 0.79 3.80
CA LEU A 208 -23.40 1.95 4.08
C LEU A 208 -22.43 2.24 2.92
N LEU A 209 -22.14 1.27 2.06
CA LEU A 209 -21.13 1.40 1.01
C LEU A 209 -21.48 2.54 0.03
N GLU A 210 -22.74 2.70 -0.31
CA GLU A 210 -23.18 3.80 -1.18
C GLU A 210 -22.91 5.17 -0.54
N SER A 211 -23.29 5.33 0.73
CA SER A 211 -23.07 6.56 1.49
C SER A 211 -21.58 6.87 1.71
N GLU A 212 -20.74 5.84 1.90
CA GLU A 212 -19.30 6.02 1.99
C GLU A 212 -18.68 6.44 0.65
N LEU A 213 -19.10 5.82 -0.46
CA LEU A 213 -18.56 6.13 -1.79
C LEU A 213 -19.00 7.50 -2.29
N PHE A 214 -20.29 7.76 -2.34
CA PHE A 214 -20.85 8.91 -3.04
C PHE A 214 -21.28 10.05 -2.10
N GLY A 215 -21.39 9.77 -0.79
CA GLY A 215 -21.86 10.74 0.21
C GLY A 215 -23.38 10.87 0.24
N HIS A 216 -23.88 11.64 1.18
CA HIS A 216 -25.33 11.89 1.32
C HIS A 216 -25.63 13.30 1.77
N LYS A 217 -26.85 13.74 1.49
CA LYS A 217 -27.45 14.94 2.06
C LYS A 217 -28.16 14.64 3.36
N LYS A 218 -28.25 15.63 4.25
CA LYS A 218 -29.03 15.57 5.47
C LYS A 218 -30.47 15.16 5.15
N GLY A 219 -30.99 14.15 5.84
CA GLY A 219 -32.35 13.63 5.66
C GLY A 219 -32.52 12.60 4.52
N ALA A 220 -31.46 12.18 3.83
CA ALA A 220 -31.51 11.23 2.74
C ALA A 220 -31.99 9.81 3.17
N PHE A 221 -31.73 9.43 4.42
CA PHE A 221 -32.19 8.18 5.04
C PHE A 221 -32.29 8.33 6.56
N THR A 222 -32.87 7.34 7.24
CA THR A 222 -32.99 7.29 8.70
C THR A 222 -31.56 7.22 9.32
N GLY A 223 -31.12 8.32 9.97
CA GLY A 223 -29.76 8.47 10.51
C GLY A 223 -28.86 9.46 9.77
N ALA A 224 -29.27 10.01 8.64
CA ALA A 224 -28.56 11.09 7.93
C ALA A 224 -28.77 12.44 8.62
N VAL A 225 -28.06 12.67 9.75
CA VAL A 225 -28.22 13.90 10.58
C VAL A 225 -27.51 15.11 9.98
N THR A 226 -26.42 14.89 9.23
CA THR A 226 -25.60 15.92 8.59
C THR A 226 -25.28 15.57 7.14
N ASP A 227 -24.87 16.58 6.35
CA ASP A 227 -24.31 16.32 5.02
C ASP A 227 -22.97 15.57 5.17
N LYS A 228 -22.72 14.56 4.31
CA LYS A 228 -21.46 13.82 4.27
C LYS A 228 -20.83 13.85 2.89
N LYS A 229 -19.54 14.17 2.81
CA LYS A 229 -18.76 14.02 1.60
C LYS A 229 -18.42 12.55 1.37
N GLY A 230 -18.59 12.06 0.13
CA GLY A 230 -18.20 10.71 -0.26
C GLY A 230 -16.70 10.58 -0.51
N LYS A 231 -16.22 9.34 -0.49
CA LYS A 231 -14.81 9.01 -0.79
C LYS A 231 -14.41 9.42 -2.22
N VAL A 232 -15.34 9.36 -3.17
CA VAL A 232 -15.10 9.81 -4.55
C VAL A 232 -14.84 11.32 -4.58
N GLU A 233 -15.65 12.13 -3.90
CA GLU A 233 -15.44 13.58 -3.78
C GLU A 233 -14.11 13.91 -3.08
N MET A 234 -13.72 13.12 -2.07
CA MET A 234 -12.44 13.28 -1.37
C MET A 234 -11.22 12.91 -2.24
N ALA A 235 -11.42 12.10 -3.29
CA ALA A 235 -10.40 11.67 -4.23
C ALA A 235 -10.21 12.63 -5.40
N ASP A 236 -10.98 13.74 -5.46
CA ASP A 236 -10.92 14.70 -6.56
C ASP A 236 -9.50 15.26 -6.75
N GLY A 237 -9.05 15.35 -8.00
CA GLY A 237 -7.66 15.68 -8.37
C GLY A 237 -6.63 14.57 -8.07
N GLY A 238 -7.04 13.41 -7.56
CA GLY A 238 -6.18 12.32 -7.11
C GLY A 238 -6.54 10.94 -7.69
N THR A 239 -6.49 9.93 -6.83
CA THR A 239 -6.73 8.52 -7.18
C THR A 239 -7.68 7.87 -6.17
N LEU A 240 -8.67 7.15 -6.66
CA LEU A 240 -9.54 6.28 -5.88
C LEU A 240 -9.09 4.82 -6.08
N PHE A 241 -8.72 4.16 -5.01
CA PHE A 241 -8.41 2.74 -5.00
C PHE A 241 -9.59 1.96 -4.44
N LEU A 242 -10.20 1.12 -5.29
CA LEU A 242 -11.32 0.24 -4.97
C LEU A 242 -10.79 -1.19 -4.74
N ASP A 243 -10.60 -1.56 -3.48
CA ASP A 243 -10.20 -2.93 -3.15
C ASP A 243 -11.43 -3.84 -3.06
N GLU A 244 -11.26 -5.09 -3.50
CA GLU A 244 -12.30 -6.12 -3.57
C GLU A 244 -13.54 -5.64 -4.36
N ILE A 245 -13.32 -5.11 -5.58
CA ILE A 245 -14.39 -4.58 -6.45
C ILE A 245 -15.44 -5.62 -6.79
N GLY A 246 -15.09 -6.92 -6.80
CA GLY A 246 -16.05 -8.01 -7.00
C GLY A 246 -17.10 -8.17 -5.90
N GLU A 247 -16.94 -7.48 -4.75
CA GLU A 247 -17.93 -7.45 -3.67
C GLU A 247 -18.96 -6.31 -3.83
N MET A 248 -18.78 -5.44 -4.85
CA MET A 248 -19.67 -4.30 -5.06
C MET A 248 -21.06 -4.73 -5.52
N PRO A 249 -22.13 -4.28 -4.85
CA PRO A 249 -23.50 -4.56 -5.26
C PRO A 249 -23.81 -4.06 -6.69
N PRO A 250 -24.67 -4.75 -7.46
CA PRO A 250 -24.95 -4.41 -8.86
C PRO A 250 -25.52 -3.00 -9.08
N ASP A 251 -26.29 -2.48 -8.15
CA ASP A 251 -26.82 -1.11 -8.17
C ASP A 251 -25.71 -0.04 -8.08
N LEU A 252 -24.68 -0.30 -7.27
CA LEU A 252 -23.53 0.60 -7.14
C LEU A 252 -22.58 0.47 -8.34
N GLN A 253 -22.53 -0.67 -9.00
CA GLN A 253 -21.74 -0.85 -10.23
C GLN A 253 -22.21 0.11 -11.33
N ALA A 254 -23.53 0.38 -11.45
CA ALA A 254 -24.05 1.34 -12.42
C ALA A 254 -23.61 2.79 -12.11
N LYS A 255 -23.59 3.19 -10.84
CA LYS A 255 -23.11 4.50 -10.41
C LYS A 255 -21.61 4.67 -10.61
N LEU A 256 -20.84 3.61 -10.35
CA LEU A 256 -19.39 3.60 -10.61
C LEU A 256 -19.10 3.71 -12.11
N LEU A 257 -19.90 3.05 -12.96
CA LEU A 257 -19.76 3.16 -14.42
C LEU A 257 -19.96 4.61 -14.88
N ARG A 258 -20.98 5.30 -14.37
CA ARG A 258 -21.21 6.73 -14.68
C ARG A 258 -20.03 7.61 -14.22
N LEU A 259 -19.50 7.37 -13.04
CA LEU A 259 -18.27 8.06 -12.59
C LEU A 259 -17.11 7.87 -13.58
N ILE A 260 -16.86 6.64 -14.04
CA ILE A 260 -15.72 6.35 -14.93
C ILE A 260 -15.93 6.95 -16.33
N GLN A 261 -17.16 7.02 -16.82
CA GLN A 261 -17.48 7.49 -18.17
C GLN A 261 -17.62 9.00 -18.28
N GLU A 262 -18.32 9.59 -17.30
CA GLU A 262 -18.77 10.99 -17.35
C GLU A 262 -18.00 11.88 -16.35
N GLY A 263 -17.31 11.29 -15.38
CA GLY A 263 -16.70 12.05 -14.28
C GLY A 263 -17.72 12.67 -13.33
N GLU A 264 -18.95 12.12 -13.30
CA GLU A 264 -20.05 12.67 -12.51
C GLU A 264 -20.52 11.70 -11.42
N ILE A 265 -20.86 12.26 -10.28
CA ILE A 265 -21.48 11.55 -9.16
C ILE A 265 -22.73 12.28 -8.65
N GLU A 266 -23.64 11.53 -8.07
CA GLU A 266 -24.80 12.05 -7.35
C GLU A 266 -24.77 11.59 -5.90
N LYS A 267 -24.94 12.52 -4.96
CA LYS A 267 -25.07 12.18 -3.52
C LYS A 267 -26.44 11.59 -3.25
N ILE A 268 -26.52 10.69 -2.29
CA ILE A 268 -27.81 10.15 -1.85
C ILE A 268 -28.71 11.32 -1.35
N GLY A 269 -29.94 11.39 -1.88
CA GLY A 269 -30.87 12.46 -1.57
C GLY A 269 -30.58 13.79 -2.27
N SER A 270 -29.80 13.80 -3.34
CA SER A 270 -29.57 14.97 -4.21
C SER A 270 -29.71 14.57 -5.67
N GLU A 271 -30.42 15.39 -6.44
CA GLU A 271 -30.49 15.28 -7.92
C GLU A 271 -29.42 16.11 -8.63
N VAL A 272 -28.59 16.81 -7.87
CA VAL A 272 -27.53 17.67 -8.44
C VAL A 272 -26.27 16.81 -8.64
N GLY A 273 -25.88 16.64 -9.91
CA GLY A 273 -24.61 16.01 -10.31
C GLY A 273 -23.43 16.87 -9.86
N LEU A 274 -22.38 16.20 -9.37
CA LEU A 274 -21.10 16.79 -9.02
C LEU A 274 -20.03 16.22 -9.96
N HIS A 275 -19.34 17.09 -10.69
CA HIS A 275 -18.22 16.68 -11.55
C HIS A 275 -16.94 16.52 -10.73
N VAL A 276 -16.22 15.41 -10.96
CA VAL A 276 -14.97 15.07 -10.26
C VAL A 276 -13.94 14.51 -11.25
N ASP A 277 -12.66 14.83 -11.05
CA ASP A 277 -11.55 14.30 -11.83
C ASP A 277 -10.76 13.28 -11.01
N VAL A 278 -11.13 12.01 -11.10
CA VAL A 278 -10.56 10.94 -10.28
C VAL A 278 -9.99 9.82 -11.14
N ARG A 279 -8.74 9.45 -10.92
CA ARG A 279 -8.17 8.22 -11.49
C ARG A 279 -8.62 7.01 -10.70
N ILE A 280 -9.07 5.94 -11.38
CA ILE A 280 -9.53 4.70 -10.73
C ILE A 280 -8.45 3.62 -10.83
N ILE A 281 -8.17 2.97 -9.70
CA ILE A 281 -7.45 1.70 -9.61
C ILE A 281 -8.37 0.74 -8.88
N ALA A 282 -8.65 -0.42 -9.46
CA ALA A 282 -9.50 -1.44 -8.85
C ALA A 282 -8.70 -2.73 -8.58
N ALA A 283 -9.03 -3.44 -7.51
CA ALA A 283 -8.43 -4.72 -7.18
C ALA A 283 -9.48 -5.77 -6.81
N THR A 284 -9.20 -7.03 -7.13
CA THR A 284 -10.05 -8.17 -6.73
C THR A 284 -9.26 -9.48 -6.72
N HIS A 285 -9.71 -10.40 -5.89
CA HIS A 285 -9.28 -11.80 -5.93
C HIS A 285 -10.26 -12.69 -6.72
N ARG A 286 -11.47 -12.19 -6.99
CA ARG A 286 -12.52 -12.94 -7.70
C ARG A 286 -12.30 -12.95 -9.20
N ASP A 287 -12.79 -13.98 -9.87
CA ASP A 287 -12.88 -14.01 -11.32
C ASP A 287 -14.12 -13.24 -11.79
N LEU A 288 -13.88 -12.01 -12.29
CA LEU A 288 -14.95 -11.14 -12.76
C LEU A 288 -15.63 -11.68 -14.03
N GLN A 289 -14.96 -12.54 -14.83
CA GLN A 289 -15.57 -13.12 -16.02
C GLN A 289 -16.66 -14.13 -15.64
N VAL A 290 -16.35 -15.01 -14.68
CA VAL A 290 -17.37 -15.91 -14.11
C VAL A 290 -18.53 -15.13 -13.51
N MET A 291 -18.24 -14.03 -12.79
CA MET A 291 -19.29 -13.18 -12.20
C MET A 291 -20.15 -12.47 -13.24
N ILE A 292 -19.61 -12.18 -14.43
CA ILE A 292 -20.40 -11.65 -15.56
C ILE A 292 -21.35 -12.72 -16.09
N GLU A 293 -20.87 -13.95 -16.27
CA GLU A 293 -21.70 -15.09 -16.68
C GLU A 293 -22.83 -15.37 -15.69
N ASP A 294 -22.55 -15.24 -14.38
CA ASP A 294 -23.52 -15.40 -13.29
C ASP A 294 -24.46 -14.17 -13.13
N GLY A 295 -24.26 -13.09 -13.90
CA GLY A 295 -25.08 -11.87 -13.82
C GLY A 295 -24.87 -11.04 -12.54
N THR A 296 -23.80 -11.32 -11.76
CA THR A 296 -23.49 -10.61 -10.50
C THR A 296 -22.52 -9.44 -10.70
N PHE A 297 -21.84 -9.38 -11.84
CA PHE A 297 -21.00 -8.26 -12.25
C PHE A 297 -21.36 -7.80 -13.66
N ARG A 298 -21.37 -6.47 -13.89
CA ARG A 298 -21.74 -5.91 -15.19
C ARG A 298 -20.58 -5.97 -16.18
N GLU A 299 -20.84 -6.43 -17.37
CA GLU A 299 -19.85 -6.53 -18.45
C GLU A 299 -19.33 -5.16 -18.90
N ASP A 300 -20.21 -4.15 -19.00
CA ASP A 300 -19.85 -2.79 -19.39
C ASP A 300 -18.88 -2.14 -18.39
N LEU A 301 -19.07 -2.35 -17.11
CA LEU A 301 -18.15 -1.90 -16.06
C LEU A 301 -16.81 -2.64 -16.14
N TYR A 302 -16.80 -3.94 -16.40
CA TYR A 302 -15.57 -4.71 -16.53
C TYR A 302 -14.66 -4.14 -17.62
N TYR A 303 -15.16 -3.86 -18.81
CA TYR A 303 -14.33 -3.29 -19.90
C TYR A 303 -13.82 -1.89 -19.60
N ARG A 304 -14.53 -1.12 -18.79
CA ARG A 304 -14.06 0.21 -18.35
C ARG A 304 -13.03 0.14 -17.22
N LEU A 305 -13.09 -0.88 -16.38
CA LEU A 305 -12.10 -1.12 -15.33
C LEU A 305 -10.83 -1.80 -15.87
N ALA A 306 -10.97 -2.75 -16.78
CA ALA A 306 -9.90 -3.59 -17.30
C ALA A 306 -9.14 -2.97 -18.49
N VAL A 307 -8.97 -1.63 -18.53
CA VAL A 307 -8.17 -0.98 -19.58
C VAL A 307 -6.71 -1.43 -19.50
N ILE A 308 -6.15 -1.51 -18.30
CA ILE A 308 -4.83 -2.08 -18.05
C ILE A 308 -4.99 -3.18 -16.98
N PRO A 309 -5.13 -4.45 -17.41
CA PRO A 309 -5.20 -5.55 -16.46
C PRO A 309 -3.79 -5.93 -15.98
N LEU A 310 -3.62 -6.08 -14.67
CA LEU A 310 -2.42 -6.57 -14.01
C LEU A 310 -2.77 -7.80 -13.18
N VAL A 311 -2.03 -8.90 -13.37
CA VAL A 311 -2.23 -10.13 -12.60
C VAL A 311 -1.02 -10.38 -11.72
N LEU A 312 -1.19 -10.21 -10.40
CA LEU A 312 -0.13 -10.53 -9.44
C LEU A 312 -0.02 -12.04 -9.25
N PRO A 313 1.16 -12.62 -9.48
CA PRO A 313 1.37 -14.05 -9.29
C PRO A 313 1.25 -14.41 -7.81
N PRO A 314 0.64 -15.56 -7.47
CA PRO A 314 0.66 -16.09 -6.12
C PRO A 314 2.09 -16.48 -5.72
N LEU A 315 2.36 -16.54 -4.40
CA LEU A 315 3.72 -16.74 -3.90
C LEU A 315 4.33 -18.09 -4.32
N ARG A 316 3.52 -19.12 -4.52
CA ARG A 316 3.94 -20.45 -5.04
C ARG A 316 4.47 -20.41 -6.49
N GLU A 317 4.16 -19.37 -7.27
CA GLU A 317 4.65 -19.17 -8.64
C GLU A 317 5.87 -18.25 -8.71
N ARG A 318 6.33 -17.74 -7.55
CA ARG A 318 7.54 -16.92 -7.38
C ARG A 318 8.36 -17.39 -6.18
N VAL A 319 8.67 -18.66 -6.18
CA VAL A 319 9.34 -19.37 -5.05
C VAL A 319 10.72 -18.78 -4.74
N GLU A 320 11.43 -18.28 -5.77
CA GLU A 320 12.71 -17.59 -5.63
C GLU A 320 12.64 -16.32 -4.75
N ASP A 321 11.49 -15.65 -4.68
CA ASP A 321 11.31 -14.45 -3.86
C ASP A 321 11.13 -14.77 -2.37
N ILE A 322 10.81 -16.02 -2.01
CA ILE A 322 10.45 -16.40 -0.63
C ILE A 322 11.63 -16.16 0.33
N ALA A 323 12.84 -16.50 -0.06
CA ALA A 323 14.01 -16.36 0.80
C ALA A 323 14.25 -14.89 1.19
N ASP A 324 14.18 -13.98 0.22
CA ASP A 324 14.35 -12.55 0.42
C ASP A 324 13.22 -11.95 1.27
N LEU A 325 11.97 -12.38 1.01
CA LEU A 325 10.81 -11.97 1.80
C LEU A 325 10.93 -12.41 3.26
N VAL A 326 11.38 -13.65 3.51
CA VAL A 326 11.61 -14.16 4.87
C VAL A 326 12.65 -13.31 5.58
N GLN A 327 13.79 -13.03 4.95
CA GLN A 327 14.85 -12.22 5.54
C GLN A 327 14.37 -10.81 5.86
N PHE A 328 13.65 -10.19 4.93
CA PHE A 328 13.08 -8.85 5.12
C PHE A 328 12.08 -8.80 6.28
N PHE A 329 11.11 -9.72 6.32
CA PHE A 329 10.12 -9.74 7.40
C PHE A 329 10.75 -10.11 8.74
N PHE A 330 11.76 -10.96 8.74
CA PHE A 330 12.50 -11.31 9.94
C PHE A 330 13.20 -10.08 10.52
N ALA A 331 13.98 -9.35 9.72
CA ALA A 331 14.65 -8.12 10.14
C ALA A 331 13.66 -7.05 10.60
N LYS A 332 12.57 -6.85 9.87
CA LYS A 332 11.48 -5.92 10.23
C LYS A 332 10.85 -6.29 11.58
N SER A 333 10.60 -7.58 11.79
CA SER A 333 9.99 -8.09 13.02
C SER A 333 10.95 -8.02 14.21
N GLN A 334 12.26 -8.26 14.00
CA GLN A 334 13.29 -8.06 15.03
C GLN A 334 13.31 -6.63 15.56
N GLN A 335 13.30 -5.64 14.65
CA GLN A 335 13.28 -4.22 15.03
C GLN A 335 11.99 -3.86 15.81
N LYS A 336 10.83 -4.31 15.30
CA LYS A 336 9.52 -4.05 15.90
C LYS A 336 9.40 -4.62 17.32
N ASN A 337 9.97 -5.80 17.55
CA ASN A 337 9.83 -6.55 18.82
C ASN A 337 11.05 -6.42 19.75
N GLY A 338 12.04 -5.56 19.42
CA GLY A 338 13.21 -5.31 20.26
C GLY A 338 14.13 -6.54 20.41
N ARG A 339 14.23 -7.38 19.37
CA ARG A 339 15.04 -8.61 19.37
C ARG A 339 16.16 -8.58 18.30
N PRO A 340 17.06 -7.60 18.32
CA PRO A 340 18.06 -7.43 17.26
C PRO A 340 19.08 -8.58 17.16
N ASN A 341 19.26 -9.34 18.24
CA ASN A 341 20.25 -10.43 18.32
C ASN A 341 19.69 -11.81 17.94
N LEU A 342 18.36 -11.92 17.66
CA LEU A 342 17.76 -13.20 17.28
C LEU A 342 18.30 -13.62 15.91
N VAL A 343 18.76 -14.85 15.78
CA VAL A 343 19.31 -15.38 14.53
C VAL A 343 18.38 -16.47 13.96
N MET A 344 18.13 -16.41 12.65
CA MET A 344 17.46 -17.51 11.94
C MET A 344 18.50 -18.31 11.15
N PRO A 345 18.75 -19.59 11.54
CA PRO A 345 19.68 -20.45 10.81
C PRO A 345 19.25 -20.65 9.35
N PRO A 346 20.19 -20.59 8.38
CA PRO A 346 19.89 -20.85 6.97
C PRO A 346 19.25 -22.22 6.73
N ALA A 347 19.50 -23.20 7.58
CA ALA A 347 18.90 -24.54 7.53
C ALA A 347 17.38 -24.54 7.66
N LEU A 348 16.76 -23.46 8.17
CA LEU A 348 15.31 -23.32 8.29
C LEU A 348 14.65 -22.74 7.04
N LEU A 349 15.37 -22.04 6.16
CA LEU A 349 14.82 -21.46 4.92
C LEU A 349 14.10 -22.49 4.02
N PRO A 350 14.59 -23.71 3.83
CA PRO A 350 13.90 -24.71 2.99
C PRO A 350 12.48 -25.03 3.45
N TYR A 351 12.15 -24.87 4.73
CA TYR A 351 10.80 -25.09 5.24
C TYR A 351 9.82 -24.02 4.74
N PHE A 352 10.28 -22.75 4.64
CA PHE A 352 9.50 -21.66 4.08
C PHE A 352 9.35 -21.79 2.56
N VAL A 353 10.39 -22.19 1.86
CA VAL A 353 10.41 -22.31 0.39
C VAL A 353 9.50 -23.41 -0.12
N ARG A 354 9.36 -24.52 0.62
CA ARG A 354 8.55 -25.69 0.22
C ARG A 354 7.05 -25.51 0.43
N TYR A 355 6.65 -24.63 1.33
CA TYR A 355 5.24 -24.45 1.65
C TYR A 355 4.52 -23.66 0.55
N ARG A 356 3.26 -24.00 0.25
CA ARG A 356 2.49 -23.41 -0.87
C ARG A 356 1.97 -22.01 -0.63
N TRP A 357 1.93 -21.54 0.62
CA TRP A 357 1.48 -20.20 1.03
C TRP A 357 0.10 -19.84 0.46
N PRO A 358 -0.99 -20.51 0.83
CA PRO A 358 -2.33 -20.17 0.38
C PRO A 358 -2.75 -18.73 0.72
N GLY A 359 -2.27 -18.17 1.83
CA GLY A 359 -2.44 -16.76 2.20
C GLY A 359 -1.33 -15.84 1.67
N ASN A 360 -0.48 -16.33 0.77
CA ASN A 360 0.57 -15.60 0.07
C ASN A 360 1.52 -14.82 1.02
N VAL A 361 1.90 -13.59 0.65
CA VAL A 361 2.86 -12.76 1.40
C VAL A 361 2.33 -12.40 2.79
N ARG A 362 1.02 -12.22 2.95
CA ARG A 362 0.41 -11.91 4.26
C ARG A 362 0.56 -13.07 5.24
N GLU A 363 0.38 -14.29 4.79
CA GLU A 363 0.58 -15.49 5.61
C GLU A 363 2.06 -15.66 5.97
N LEU A 364 2.96 -15.44 5.00
CA LEU A 364 4.40 -15.48 5.22
C LEU A 364 4.85 -14.45 6.27
N GLU A 365 4.41 -13.19 6.14
CA GLU A 365 4.72 -12.13 7.11
C GLU A 365 4.26 -12.51 8.52
N ASN A 366 3.01 -13.00 8.66
CA ASN A 366 2.47 -13.44 9.94
C ASN A 366 3.24 -14.64 10.52
N ALA A 367 3.63 -15.60 9.67
CA ALA A 367 4.40 -16.76 10.11
C ALA A 367 5.78 -16.36 10.64
N VAL A 368 6.47 -15.47 9.92
CA VAL A 368 7.78 -14.94 10.33
C VAL A 368 7.67 -14.10 11.62
N GLU A 369 6.66 -13.22 11.72
CA GLU A 369 6.44 -12.43 12.94
C GLU A 369 6.18 -13.35 14.15
N ARG A 370 5.37 -14.40 13.96
CA ARG A 370 5.10 -15.40 15.01
C ARG A 370 6.40 -16.10 15.46
N VAL A 371 7.28 -16.48 14.55
CA VAL A 371 8.58 -17.08 14.87
C VAL A 371 9.40 -16.13 15.74
N VAL A 372 9.55 -14.86 15.33
CA VAL A 372 10.35 -13.87 16.08
C VAL A 372 9.78 -13.64 17.49
N VAL A 373 8.46 -13.58 17.62
CA VAL A 373 7.81 -13.30 18.92
C VAL A 373 7.87 -14.49 19.88
N LEU A 374 7.68 -15.72 19.36
CA LEU A 374 7.54 -16.90 20.20
C LEU A 374 8.86 -17.62 20.52
N THR A 375 9.93 -17.39 19.76
CA THR A 375 11.26 -17.96 20.04
C THR A 375 11.78 -17.47 21.39
N ARG A 376 12.16 -18.38 22.29
CA ARG A 376 12.61 -18.03 23.64
C ARG A 376 14.08 -17.68 23.76
N GLY A 377 14.93 -18.26 22.90
CA GLY A 377 16.39 -18.03 22.86
C GLY A 377 16.80 -16.95 21.88
N ASP A 378 18.11 -16.84 21.63
CA ASP A 378 18.67 -15.94 20.64
C ASP A 378 18.83 -16.58 19.24
N GLU A 379 18.43 -17.84 19.09
CA GLU A 379 18.44 -18.58 17.85
C GLU A 379 17.12 -19.31 17.62
N VAL A 380 16.60 -19.18 16.40
CA VAL A 380 15.36 -19.88 15.99
C VAL A 380 15.66 -21.36 15.79
N THR A 381 14.85 -22.21 16.40
CA THR A 381 14.92 -23.66 16.21
C THR A 381 13.77 -24.20 15.37
N LEU A 382 13.88 -25.44 14.91
CA LEU A 382 12.80 -26.11 14.16
C LEU A 382 11.48 -26.15 14.97
N HIS A 383 11.56 -26.22 16.30
CA HIS A 383 10.37 -26.24 17.16
C HIS A 383 9.64 -24.91 17.21
N ASP A 384 10.32 -23.79 16.94
CA ASP A 384 9.73 -22.45 16.93
C ASP A 384 8.96 -22.19 15.62
N LEU A 385 9.21 -22.97 14.57
CA LEU A 385 8.44 -22.87 13.34
C LEU A 385 6.98 -23.30 13.55
N PRO A 386 6.01 -22.65 12.91
CA PRO A 386 4.62 -23.11 12.88
C PRO A 386 4.50 -24.56 12.47
N GLU A 387 3.53 -25.28 13.03
CA GLU A 387 3.34 -26.71 12.79
C GLU A 387 3.15 -27.03 11.30
N PHE A 388 2.40 -26.20 10.57
CA PHE A 388 2.17 -26.40 9.14
C PHE A 388 3.46 -26.34 8.29
N LEU A 389 4.47 -25.55 8.70
CA LEU A 389 5.79 -25.56 8.03
C LEU A 389 6.60 -26.83 8.35
N ARG A 390 6.37 -27.43 9.52
CA ARG A 390 7.04 -28.67 9.93
C ARG A 390 6.37 -29.92 9.35
N ALA A 391 5.03 -29.90 9.24
CA ALA A 391 4.21 -31.04 8.84
C ALA A 391 4.38 -31.44 7.37
N GLU A 392 4.79 -30.52 6.49
CA GLU A 392 5.02 -30.86 5.08
C GLU A 392 6.18 -31.82 4.82
N ARG A 393 6.98 -32.14 5.85
CA ARG A 393 7.92 -33.29 5.74
C ARG A 393 7.21 -34.64 5.79
N ALA A 394 6.00 -34.71 6.36
CA ALA A 394 5.20 -35.92 6.42
C ALA A 394 4.28 -36.13 5.18
N GLY A 395 4.05 -35.06 4.41
CA GLY A 395 3.14 -35.07 3.26
C GLY A 395 3.81 -35.16 1.88
N ALA A 396 5.16 -35.12 1.79
CA ALA A 396 5.86 -35.29 0.51
C ALA A 396 5.73 -36.68 -0.11
N ASP A 397 5.11 -37.61 0.62
CA ASP A 397 4.70 -38.95 0.13
C ASP A 397 3.18 -39.03 -0.17
N ALA A 398 2.44 -37.92 -0.21
CA ALA A 398 1.08 -37.91 -0.74
C ALA A 398 1.19 -38.25 -2.24
N LEU A 399 0.73 -39.42 -2.61
CA LEU A 399 0.62 -39.86 -3.99
C LEU A 399 -0.17 -38.79 -4.78
N GLU A 400 0.51 -37.91 -5.53
CA GLU A 400 -0.12 -37.19 -6.62
C GLU A 400 -0.48 -38.20 -7.68
N ILE A 401 -1.68 -38.80 -7.60
CA ILE A 401 -2.25 -39.60 -8.66
C ILE A 401 -2.67 -38.63 -9.75
N GLY A 402 -1.74 -38.26 -10.62
CA GLY A 402 -2.05 -37.57 -11.85
C GLY A 402 -3.00 -38.44 -12.65
N LEU A 403 -4.26 -38.02 -12.83
CA LEU A 403 -5.21 -38.71 -13.68
C LEU A 403 -4.84 -38.47 -15.15
N PRO A 404 -4.31 -39.45 -15.89
CA PRO A 404 -3.97 -39.26 -17.29
C PRO A 404 -5.25 -39.03 -18.12
N PRO A 405 -5.17 -38.24 -19.22
CA PRO A 405 -6.33 -37.95 -20.08
C PRO A 405 -7.06 -39.18 -20.63
N GLN A 406 -6.38 -40.32 -20.66
CA GLN A 406 -6.92 -41.57 -21.18
C GLN A 406 -7.69 -42.38 -20.11
N GLY A 407 -7.78 -41.86 -18.89
CA GLY A 407 -8.36 -42.57 -17.75
C GLY A 407 -7.36 -43.52 -17.07
N ILE A 408 -7.69 -43.95 -15.85
CA ILE A 408 -6.87 -44.92 -15.08
C ILE A 408 -7.76 -46.04 -14.55
N SER A 409 -7.27 -47.26 -14.58
CA SER A 409 -7.98 -48.37 -13.98
C SER A 409 -7.86 -48.33 -12.45
N LEU A 410 -8.98 -48.11 -11.76
CA LEU A 410 -9.04 -48.12 -10.30
C LEU A 410 -8.53 -49.44 -9.70
N GLU A 411 -8.79 -50.54 -10.37
CA GLU A 411 -8.31 -51.88 -9.98
C GLU A 411 -6.79 -52.00 -10.06
N ALA A 412 -6.17 -51.41 -11.08
CA ALA A 412 -4.72 -51.40 -11.22
C ALA A 412 -4.05 -50.57 -10.14
N VAL A 413 -4.61 -49.40 -9.83
CA VAL A 413 -4.11 -48.53 -8.75
C VAL A 413 -4.28 -49.18 -7.39
N GLU A 414 -5.43 -49.80 -7.12
CA GLU A 414 -5.68 -50.52 -5.87
C GLU A 414 -4.66 -51.66 -5.67
N LYS A 415 -4.41 -52.47 -6.70
CA LYS A 415 -3.41 -53.53 -6.69
C LYS A 415 -2.00 -52.99 -6.37
N GLU A 416 -1.60 -51.94 -7.03
CA GLU A 416 -0.27 -51.35 -6.85
C GLU A 416 -0.10 -50.74 -5.43
N LEU A 417 -1.12 -50.08 -4.89
CA LEU A 417 -1.11 -49.56 -3.53
C LEU A 417 -0.99 -50.66 -2.49
N ILE A 418 -1.72 -51.76 -2.67
CA ILE A 418 -1.65 -52.94 -1.77
C ILE A 418 -0.25 -53.57 -1.81
N LEU A 419 0.34 -53.73 -3.00
CA LEU A 419 1.68 -54.28 -3.15
C LEU A 419 2.72 -53.40 -2.46
N LYS A 420 2.72 -52.09 -2.72
CA LYS A 420 3.64 -51.14 -2.08
C LYS A 420 3.51 -51.14 -0.56
N ALA A 421 2.30 -51.23 -0.04
CA ALA A 421 2.07 -51.27 1.40
C ALA A 421 2.58 -52.57 2.03
N LEU A 422 2.42 -53.72 1.35
CA LEU A 422 2.93 -55.01 1.79
C LEU A 422 4.45 -55.04 1.77
N GLU A 423 5.09 -54.54 0.71
CA GLU A 423 6.55 -54.44 0.62
C GLU A 423 7.12 -53.54 1.74
N LYS A 424 6.51 -52.37 1.96
CA LYS A 424 6.93 -51.42 3.01
C LYS A 424 6.78 -51.98 4.44
N CYS A 425 5.87 -52.94 4.62
CA CYS A 425 5.61 -53.61 5.91
C CYS A 425 6.16 -55.01 5.97
N ASP A 426 7.17 -55.37 5.17
CA ASP A 426 7.80 -56.71 5.13
C ASP A 426 6.80 -57.87 5.01
N TRP A 427 5.74 -57.65 4.23
CA TRP A 427 4.63 -58.57 4.02
C TRP A 427 3.82 -58.90 5.30
N ASN A 428 3.93 -58.03 6.32
CA ASN A 428 3.10 -58.17 7.51
C ASN A 428 1.70 -57.58 7.23
N GLN A 429 0.74 -58.46 7.01
CA GLN A 429 -0.65 -58.11 6.66
C GLN A 429 -1.33 -57.20 7.69
N THR A 430 -1.00 -57.33 8.99
CA THR A 430 -1.59 -56.52 10.05
C THR A 430 -1.08 -55.06 10.02
N HIS A 431 0.23 -54.89 9.80
CA HIS A 431 0.85 -53.58 9.66
C HIS A 431 0.46 -52.91 8.34
N ALA A 432 0.43 -53.66 7.22
CA ALA A 432 0.00 -53.15 5.93
C ALA A 432 -1.48 -52.71 5.92
N ALA A 433 -2.36 -53.47 6.58
CA ALA A 433 -3.76 -53.09 6.73
C ALA A 433 -3.92 -51.75 7.50
N ARG A 434 -3.18 -51.57 8.62
CA ARG A 434 -3.15 -50.34 9.38
C ARG A 434 -2.56 -49.19 8.57
N TYR A 435 -1.52 -49.45 7.78
CA TYR A 435 -0.89 -48.48 6.91
C TYR A 435 -1.83 -47.94 5.82
N LEU A 436 -2.73 -48.82 5.31
CA LEU A 436 -3.75 -48.48 4.31
C LEU A 436 -5.08 -48.01 4.92
N ASP A 437 -5.16 -47.88 6.24
CA ASP A 437 -6.38 -47.51 7.00
C ASP A 437 -7.60 -48.41 6.66
N ILE A 438 -7.33 -49.71 6.54
CA ILE A 438 -8.37 -50.75 6.31
C ILE A 438 -8.27 -51.88 7.32
N SER A 439 -9.35 -52.63 7.48
CA SER A 439 -9.30 -53.82 8.32
C SER A 439 -8.42 -54.90 7.70
N ARG A 440 -7.73 -55.71 8.55
CA ARG A 440 -6.94 -56.87 8.06
C ARG A 440 -7.79 -57.81 7.20
N LYS A 441 -9.05 -58.02 7.54
CA LYS A 441 -9.99 -58.87 6.80
C LYS A 441 -10.24 -58.30 5.39
N THR A 442 -10.39 -57.00 5.28
CA THR A 442 -10.55 -56.29 4.00
C THR A 442 -9.29 -56.38 3.15
N LEU A 443 -8.08 -56.27 3.76
CA LEU A 443 -6.82 -56.42 3.04
C LEU A 443 -6.68 -57.85 2.46
N ILE A 444 -6.95 -58.88 3.26
CA ILE A 444 -6.86 -60.27 2.81
C ILE A 444 -7.83 -60.53 1.64
N TYR A 445 -9.08 -60.06 1.74
CA TYR A 445 -10.07 -60.17 0.66
C TYR A 445 -9.57 -59.54 -0.64
N ARG A 446 -9.02 -58.30 -0.55
CA ARG A 446 -8.50 -57.57 -1.71
C ARG A 446 -7.24 -58.25 -2.29
N MET A 447 -6.35 -58.79 -1.44
CA MET A 447 -5.20 -59.55 -1.89
C MET A 447 -5.61 -60.81 -2.70
N GLU A 448 -6.62 -61.53 -2.20
CA GLU A 448 -7.17 -62.70 -2.92
C GLU A 448 -7.79 -62.28 -4.25
N ARG A 449 -8.59 -61.24 -4.27
CA ARG A 449 -9.23 -60.69 -5.49
C ARG A 449 -8.21 -60.27 -6.55
N HIS A 450 -7.08 -59.65 -6.15
CA HIS A 450 -6.03 -59.23 -7.07
C HIS A 450 -4.92 -60.25 -7.31
N GLY A 451 -5.03 -61.46 -6.74
CA GLY A 451 -4.05 -62.54 -6.89
C GLY A 451 -2.69 -62.21 -6.29
N ILE A 452 -2.63 -61.40 -5.25
CA ILE A 452 -1.39 -60.97 -4.60
C ILE A 452 -0.95 -62.05 -3.60
N ARG A 453 0.22 -62.63 -3.83
CA ARG A 453 0.84 -63.62 -2.94
C ARG A 453 2.25 -63.19 -2.58
N ARG A 454 2.72 -63.57 -1.38
CA ARG A 454 4.10 -63.31 -0.96
C ARG A 454 5.07 -64.00 -1.90
N PRO A 455 6.11 -63.32 -2.45
CA PRO A 455 7.17 -63.97 -3.20
C PRO A 455 7.79 -65.09 -2.33
N GLN A 456 7.84 -66.33 -2.85
CA GLN A 456 8.53 -67.41 -2.16
C GLN A 456 10.03 -67.14 -2.25
N GLU A 457 10.71 -67.11 -1.10
CA GLU A 457 12.17 -67.18 -1.04
C GLU A 457 12.59 -68.46 -1.75
N SER A 458 13.37 -68.33 -2.82
CA SER A 458 14.02 -69.45 -3.48
C SER A 458 14.93 -70.16 -2.46
N ARG A 459 14.50 -71.28 -1.90
CA ARG A 459 15.39 -72.19 -1.15
C ARG A 459 16.53 -72.58 -2.07
N SER A 460 17.73 -72.15 -1.79
CA SER A 460 18.96 -72.74 -2.34
C SER A 460 19.06 -74.21 -1.93
N PRO A 461 19.35 -75.11 -2.81
CA PRO A 461 19.63 -76.46 -2.44
C PRO A 461 21.04 -76.55 -1.86
N THR A 462 21.15 -76.68 -0.55
CA THR A 462 22.39 -77.07 0.13
C THR A 462 22.15 -78.38 0.77
N GLY A 463 23.02 -79.34 0.47
CA GLY A 463 23.20 -80.56 1.24
C GLY A 463 23.51 -81.80 0.40
N GLU A 464 24.67 -81.88 -0.17
CA GLU A 464 25.32 -83.17 -0.37
C GLU A 464 25.85 -83.64 0.98
N ASP A 465 25.40 -84.80 1.40
CA ASP A 465 25.89 -85.55 2.55
C ASP A 465 27.02 -86.49 2.06
N PRO A 466 28.24 -86.54 2.62
CA PRO A 466 29.28 -87.46 2.27
C PRO A 466 29.36 -88.53 3.38
N SER A 467 28.89 -89.70 3.09
CA SER A 467 29.37 -90.91 3.75
C SER A 467 28.98 -92.12 2.94
N GLU A 468 29.86 -92.66 2.21
CA GLU A 468 30.66 -93.89 2.16
C GLU A 468 31.41 -93.97 0.86
#